data_3e7a9592351cd33c3afc98c5133ba366
#
_entry.id   3e7a9592351cd33c3afc98c5133ba366
#
_cell.length_a   1.000
_cell.length_b   1.000
_cell.length_c   1.000
_cell.angle_alpha   90.00
_cell.angle_beta   90.00
_cell.angle_gamma   90.00
#
_symmetry.space_group_name_H-M   'P 1'
#
loop_
_entity.id
_entity.type
_entity.pdbx_description
1 polymer ?
#
loop_
_entity_poly.entity_id
_entity_poly.type
_entity_poly.pdbx_seq_one_letter_code
_entity_poly.pdbx_strand_id
1 'polypeptide(L)'
;MNNSITTFKHALLGLSLGALASMGGHAFAQSPSPEPVFSVGPRFQESSGESIYRATCQGCHMAQGQGAKGAGAYPALASNPRLASPEYALYVVLNGQKGMPAFGKMMSDEQIAAVVGYARTHFGNQYPEAIPAESVKKLRP
;
A
#
# COMPACT_ATOMS: atom_id res chain seq x y z
N MET A 1 58.14 -11.55 44.33
CA MET A 1 58.97 -12.70 44.82
C MET A 1 58.44 -13.92 44.07
N ASN A 2 59.38 -14.59 43.40
CA ASN A 2 59.41 -15.94 42.83
C ASN A 2 58.38 -16.22 41.68
N ASN A 3 58.89 -16.24 40.45
CA ASN A 3 59.66 -17.27 39.73
C ASN A 3 58.93 -18.62 39.67
N SER A 4 58.54 -19.04 38.48
CA SER A 4 59.23 -20.17 37.86
C SER A 4 58.74 -20.37 36.39
N ILE A 5 59.72 -20.32 35.55
CA ILE A 5 59.76 -20.76 34.17
C ILE A 5 59.74 -22.29 34.15
N THR A 6 58.94 -22.87 33.24
CA THR A 6 59.29 -24.21 32.76
C THR A 6 58.82 -24.36 31.28
N THR A 7 59.84 -24.36 30.48
CA THR A 7 59.85 -24.74 29.05
C THR A 7 59.59 -26.26 28.91
N PHE A 8 58.70 -26.63 27.96
CA PHE A 8 58.83 -27.96 27.36
C PHE A 8 58.51 -27.88 25.85
N LYS A 9 59.56 -28.08 25.08
CA LYS A 9 59.49 -28.43 23.65
C LYS A 9 58.99 -29.87 23.56
N HIS A 10 58.15 -30.15 22.59
CA HIS A 10 58.31 -31.27 21.65
C HIS A 10 57.27 -31.19 20.53
N ALA A 11 57.80 -31.32 19.35
CA ALA A 11 57.13 -31.45 18.05
C ALA A 11 56.41 -32.79 17.95
N LEU A 12 55.28 -32.79 17.25
CA LEU A 12 54.92 -33.96 16.38
C LEU A 12 53.92 -33.48 15.31
N LEU A 13 54.33 -33.78 14.09
CA LEU A 13 53.51 -33.72 12.88
C LEU A 13 52.21 -34.49 13.04
N GLY A 14 51.09 -33.89 12.70
CA GLY A 14 49.81 -34.56 12.50
C GLY A 14 49.13 -34.00 11.28
N LEU A 15 49.25 -34.71 10.16
CA LEU A 15 48.48 -34.50 8.95
C LEU A 15 47.02 -34.79 9.29
N SER A 16 46.11 -33.79 9.19
CA SER A 16 44.69 -34.07 9.22
C SER A 16 44.01 -33.38 8.03
N LEU A 17 43.47 -34.25 7.19
CA LEU A 17 42.66 -34.00 6.02
C LEU A 17 41.60 -32.94 6.29
N GLY A 18 41.60 -31.89 5.46
CA GLY A 18 40.57 -30.88 5.45
C GLY A 18 39.24 -31.42 4.92
N ALA A 19 38.25 -31.45 5.77
CA ALA A 19 36.88 -31.60 5.35
C ALA A 19 36.40 -30.23 4.85
N LEU A 20 36.29 -30.04 3.52
CA LEU A 20 35.54 -28.93 2.92
C LEU A 20 34.07 -29.11 3.25
N ALA A 21 33.58 -28.40 4.26
CA ALA A 21 32.16 -28.22 4.48
C ALA A 21 31.65 -27.25 3.39
N SER A 22 31.03 -27.81 2.34
CA SER A 22 30.27 -27.03 1.38
C SER A 22 29.06 -26.42 2.09
N MET A 23 29.18 -25.15 2.46
CA MET A 23 28.03 -24.33 2.86
C MET A 23 27.16 -24.12 1.63
N GLY A 24 26.17 -24.99 1.46
CA GLY A 24 25.09 -24.83 0.49
C GLY A 24 24.30 -23.58 0.86
N GLY A 25 24.61 -22.48 0.19
CA GLY A 25 23.80 -21.27 0.28
C GLY A 25 22.39 -21.57 -0.21
N HIS A 26 21.42 -21.60 0.69
CA HIS A 26 20.02 -21.64 0.31
C HIS A 26 19.71 -20.27 -0.27
N ALA A 27 19.69 -20.18 -1.60
CA ALA A 27 19.11 -19.05 -2.29
C ALA A 27 17.62 -19.06 -2.00
N PHE A 28 17.18 -18.19 -1.10
CA PHE A 28 15.77 -17.89 -0.95
C PHE A 28 15.32 -17.27 -2.28
N ALA A 29 14.58 -18.03 -3.08
CA ALA A 29 13.88 -17.52 -4.23
C ALA A 29 12.85 -16.50 -3.69
N GLN A 30 13.15 -15.22 -3.80
CA GLN A 30 12.18 -14.16 -3.55
C GLN A 30 11.10 -14.31 -4.62
N SER A 31 9.90 -14.68 -4.21
CA SER A 31 8.73 -14.60 -5.09
C SER A 31 8.65 -13.17 -5.61
N PRO A 32 8.52 -12.95 -6.92
CA PRO A 32 8.37 -11.61 -7.45
C PRO A 32 7.12 -11.00 -6.83
N SER A 33 7.30 -9.95 -6.01
CA SER A 33 6.19 -9.12 -5.59
C SER A 33 5.55 -8.56 -6.86
N PRO A 34 4.21 -8.58 -6.98
CA PRO A 34 3.59 -7.97 -8.14
C PRO A 34 4.03 -6.50 -8.22
N GLU A 35 4.72 -6.17 -9.29
CA GLU A 35 5.11 -4.79 -9.57
C GLU A 35 3.86 -3.91 -9.58
N PRO A 36 3.92 -2.72 -8.96
CA PRO A 36 2.80 -1.80 -9.00
C PRO A 36 2.56 -1.40 -10.46
N VAL A 37 1.42 -1.80 -11.00
CA VAL A 37 0.99 -1.40 -12.33
C VAL A 37 0.51 0.04 -12.25
N PHE A 38 1.26 0.97 -12.82
CA PHE A 38 0.83 2.35 -12.96
C PHE A 38 -0.04 2.50 -14.21
N SER A 39 -1.14 3.23 -14.06
CA SER A 39 -2.01 3.53 -15.19
C SER A 39 -1.27 4.36 -16.25
N VAL A 40 -1.19 3.81 -17.45
CA VAL A 40 -0.66 4.49 -18.63
C VAL A 40 -1.83 4.89 -19.56
N GLY A 41 -2.10 6.18 -19.64
CA GLY A 41 -3.18 6.70 -20.50
C GLY A 41 -4.35 7.30 -19.71
N PRO A 42 -5.47 7.61 -20.41
CA PRO A 42 -6.59 8.35 -19.83
C PRO A 42 -7.51 7.50 -18.94
N ARG A 43 -7.23 6.23 -18.75
CA ARG A 43 -8.04 5.31 -17.95
C ARG A 43 -7.18 4.57 -16.93
N PHE A 44 -7.73 4.39 -15.74
CA PHE A 44 -7.09 3.65 -14.67
C PHE A 44 -7.11 2.14 -14.97
N GLN A 45 -5.98 1.48 -14.72
CA GLN A 45 -5.81 0.02 -14.88
C GLN A 45 -6.13 -0.72 -13.58
N GLU A 46 -6.02 -0.02 -12.45
CA GLU A 46 -6.26 -0.55 -11.13
C GLU A 46 -7.73 -0.95 -10.97
N SER A 47 -7.97 -2.13 -10.37
CA SER A 47 -9.33 -2.67 -10.17
C SER A 47 -9.74 -2.74 -8.71
N SER A 48 -8.79 -2.85 -7.77
CA SER A 48 -9.11 -2.88 -6.35
C SER A 48 -9.21 -1.46 -5.77
N GLY A 49 -10.08 -1.27 -4.77
CA GLY A 49 -10.21 0.02 -4.09
C GLY A 49 -8.92 0.50 -3.48
N GLU A 50 -8.11 -0.41 -2.91
CA GLU A 50 -6.80 -0.08 -2.36
C GLU A 50 -5.84 0.40 -3.44
N SER A 51 -5.71 -0.33 -4.54
CA SER A 51 -4.78 0.03 -5.61
C SER A 51 -5.14 1.38 -6.24
N ILE A 52 -6.43 1.63 -6.46
CA ILE A 52 -6.92 2.92 -6.95
C ILE A 52 -6.62 4.04 -5.95
N TYR A 53 -6.88 3.80 -4.66
CA TYR A 53 -6.58 4.79 -3.62
C TYR A 53 -5.10 5.17 -3.62
N ARG A 54 -4.22 4.20 -3.64
CA ARG A 54 -2.76 4.40 -3.63
C ARG A 54 -2.26 5.11 -4.89
N ALA A 55 -2.80 4.76 -6.04
CA ALA A 55 -2.39 5.35 -7.32
C ALA A 55 -2.88 6.80 -7.49
N THR A 56 -4.02 7.16 -6.91
CA THR A 56 -4.74 8.40 -7.24
C THR A 56 -5.06 9.28 -6.03
N CYS A 57 -5.73 8.73 -5.03
CA CYS A 57 -6.31 9.51 -3.93
C CYS A 57 -5.26 9.89 -2.88
N GLN A 58 -4.31 8.98 -2.63
CA GLN A 58 -3.26 9.12 -1.63
C GLN A 58 -2.41 10.38 -1.84
N GLY A 59 -2.21 10.83 -3.06
CA GLY A 59 -1.43 12.03 -3.38
C GLY A 59 -1.95 13.29 -2.66
N CYS A 60 -3.26 13.37 -2.43
CA CYS A 60 -3.92 14.47 -1.73
C CYS A 60 -4.40 14.06 -0.34
N HIS A 61 -5.02 12.89 -0.21
CA HIS A 61 -5.59 12.46 1.06
C HIS A 61 -4.61 11.74 1.99
N MET A 62 -3.36 11.55 1.56
CA MET A 62 -2.25 10.90 2.28
C MET A 62 -2.47 9.39 2.51
N ALA A 63 -1.39 8.66 2.83
CA ALA A 63 -1.40 7.20 2.89
C ALA A 63 -2.38 6.61 3.92
N GLN A 64 -2.65 7.34 5.01
CA GLN A 64 -3.57 6.93 6.07
C GLN A 64 -4.89 7.70 6.04
N GLY A 65 -5.20 8.36 4.93
CA GLY A 65 -6.42 9.14 4.80
C GLY A 65 -6.49 10.37 5.71
N GLN A 66 -5.37 10.77 6.33
CA GLN A 66 -5.34 11.85 7.33
C GLN A 66 -5.50 13.24 6.74
N GLY A 67 -5.44 13.37 5.41
CA GLY A 67 -5.45 14.66 4.75
C GLY A 67 -4.21 15.50 5.05
N ALA A 68 -4.18 16.74 4.56
CA ALA A 68 -3.08 17.66 4.79
C ALA A 68 -3.56 19.10 4.87
N LYS A 69 -2.79 19.93 5.58
CA LYS A 69 -2.95 21.40 5.65
C LYS A 69 -1.60 22.04 5.38
N GLY A 70 -1.59 23.09 4.58
CA GLY A 70 -0.37 23.80 4.18
C GLY A 70 -0.72 24.81 3.09
N ALA A 71 0.02 24.80 1.97
CA ALA A 71 -0.31 25.60 0.79
C ALA A 71 -1.70 25.27 0.20
N GLY A 72 -2.24 24.08 0.52
CA GLY A 72 -3.60 23.65 0.25
C GLY A 72 -4.23 22.99 1.48
N ALA A 73 -5.52 22.72 1.42
CA ALA A 73 -6.26 21.98 2.44
C ALA A 73 -6.92 20.77 1.80
N TYR A 74 -6.44 19.59 2.17
CA TYR A 74 -6.98 18.31 1.73
C TYR A 74 -7.70 17.65 2.90
N PRO A 75 -9.01 17.39 2.79
CA PRO A 75 -9.79 16.87 3.90
C PRO A 75 -9.34 15.46 4.30
N ALA A 76 -9.39 15.19 5.60
CA ALA A 76 -9.20 13.85 6.10
C ALA A 76 -10.35 12.93 5.65
N LEU A 77 -10.00 11.73 5.19
CA LEU A 77 -10.93 10.62 5.00
C LEU A 77 -10.95 9.74 6.26
N ALA A 78 -9.90 9.81 7.07
CA ALA A 78 -9.80 9.07 8.32
C ALA A 78 -10.87 9.52 9.31
N SER A 79 -11.59 8.54 9.87
CA SER A 79 -12.68 8.74 10.86
C SER A 79 -13.66 9.82 10.41
N ASN A 80 -14.02 9.84 9.14
CA ASN A 80 -14.83 10.90 8.55
C ASN A 80 -16.31 10.52 8.51
N PRO A 81 -17.18 11.14 9.33
CA PRO A 81 -18.61 10.79 9.40
C PRO A 81 -19.38 11.06 8.11
N ARG A 82 -18.86 11.89 7.19
CA ARG A 82 -19.49 12.12 5.89
C ARG A 82 -19.45 10.88 5.00
N LEU A 83 -18.51 9.95 5.26
CA LEU A 83 -18.44 8.69 4.53
C LEU A 83 -19.52 7.69 4.94
N ALA A 84 -20.31 7.99 5.98
CA ALA A 84 -21.49 7.20 6.31
C ALA A 84 -22.52 7.19 5.16
N SER A 85 -22.65 8.31 4.40
CA SER A 85 -23.46 8.35 3.17
C SER A 85 -22.62 7.96 1.96
N PRO A 86 -22.85 6.78 1.35
CA PRO A 86 -22.17 6.40 0.13
C PRO A 86 -22.49 7.36 -1.03
N GLU A 87 -23.71 7.86 -1.12
CA GLU A 87 -24.16 8.75 -2.19
C GLU A 87 -23.37 10.05 -2.22
N TYR A 88 -23.10 10.62 -1.04
CA TYR A 88 -22.26 11.82 -0.92
C TYR A 88 -20.84 11.56 -1.44
N ALA A 89 -20.23 10.46 -0.99
CA ALA A 89 -18.87 10.11 -1.40
C ALA A 89 -18.80 9.82 -2.92
N LEU A 90 -19.77 9.07 -3.45
CA LEU A 90 -19.88 8.79 -4.88
C LEU A 90 -20.05 10.08 -5.69
N TYR A 91 -20.93 10.97 -5.25
CA TYR A 91 -21.15 12.26 -5.91
C TYR A 91 -19.87 13.09 -6.00
N VAL A 92 -19.12 13.18 -4.89
CA VAL A 92 -17.86 13.93 -4.83
C VAL A 92 -16.80 13.33 -5.76
N VAL A 93 -16.67 12.00 -5.81
CA VAL A 93 -15.70 11.34 -6.69
C VAL A 93 -16.09 11.49 -8.15
N LEU A 94 -17.38 11.38 -8.47
CA LEU A 94 -17.88 11.53 -9.84
C LEU A 94 -17.68 12.94 -10.40
N ASN A 95 -18.03 13.95 -9.59
CA ASN A 95 -18.15 15.35 -10.07
C ASN A 95 -16.99 16.23 -9.65
N GLY A 96 -16.15 15.76 -8.71
CA GLY A 96 -15.14 16.59 -8.07
C GLY A 96 -15.75 17.58 -7.09
N GLN A 97 -14.90 18.21 -6.29
CA GLN A 97 -15.31 19.28 -5.39
C GLN A 97 -14.13 20.21 -5.06
N LYS A 98 -14.26 21.50 -5.35
CA LYS A 98 -13.18 22.50 -5.15
C LYS A 98 -11.89 22.06 -5.88
N GLY A 99 -10.81 21.79 -5.15
CA GLY A 99 -9.55 21.32 -5.71
C GLY A 99 -9.50 19.81 -6.03
N MET A 100 -10.52 19.04 -5.67
CA MET A 100 -10.60 17.62 -6.02
C MET A 100 -11.13 17.46 -7.45
N PRO A 101 -10.40 16.80 -8.36
CA PRO A 101 -10.86 16.60 -9.73
C PRO A 101 -12.05 15.64 -9.80
N ALA A 102 -12.80 15.73 -10.91
CA ALA A 102 -13.87 14.82 -11.24
C ALA A 102 -13.30 13.54 -11.90
N PHE A 103 -13.59 12.37 -11.35
CA PHE A 103 -13.11 11.09 -11.86
C PHE A 103 -14.15 10.35 -12.70
N GLY A 104 -15.37 10.88 -12.81
CA GLY A 104 -16.47 10.23 -13.51
C GLY A 104 -16.17 9.87 -14.97
N LYS A 105 -15.32 10.63 -15.67
CA LYS A 105 -14.92 10.31 -17.06
C LYS A 105 -13.68 9.42 -17.15
N MET A 106 -12.97 9.20 -16.05
CA MET A 106 -11.68 8.51 -16.00
C MET A 106 -11.78 7.10 -15.43
N MET A 107 -12.74 6.88 -14.53
CA MET A 107 -12.96 5.61 -13.84
C MET A 107 -14.30 4.97 -14.25
N SER A 108 -14.33 3.62 -14.27
CA SER A 108 -15.57 2.86 -14.42
C SER A 108 -16.45 2.94 -13.16
N ASP A 109 -17.68 2.47 -13.26
CA ASP A 109 -18.61 2.41 -12.12
C ASP A 109 -18.08 1.47 -11.03
N GLU A 110 -17.48 0.35 -11.43
CA GLU A 110 -16.87 -0.62 -10.54
C GLU A 110 -15.66 -0.04 -9.81
N GLN A 111 -14.83 0.72 -10.52
CA GLN A 111 -13.65 1.38 -9.94
C GLN A 111 -14.04 2.44 -8.90
N ILE A 112 -15.04 3.25 -9.21
CA ILE A 112 -15.55 4.26 -8.29
C ILE A 112 -16.18 3.59 -7.06
N ALA A 113 -17.01 2.56 -7.27
CA ALA A 113 -17.61 1.79 -6.18
C ALA A 113 -16.53 1.17 -5.28
N ALA A 114 -15.49 0.58 -5.88
CA ALA A 114 -14.40 -0.07 -5.17
C ALA A 114 -13.59 0.94 -4.32
N VAL A 115 -13.18 2.09 -4.86
CA VAL A 115 -12.37 3.05 -4.12
C VAL A 115 -13.16 3.77 -3.03
N VAL A 116 -14.44 4.07 -3.25
CA VAL A 116 -15.31 4.65 -2.22
C VAL A 116 -15.57 3.62 -1.12
N GLY A 117 -15.84 2.36 -1.48
CA GLY A 117 -15.98 1.26 -0.51
C GLY A 117 -14.71 1.07 0.33
N TYR A 118 -13.53 1.14 -0.28
CA TYR A 118 -12.26 1.09 0.43
C TYR A 118 -12.13 2.23 1.45
N ALA A 119 -12.36 3.49 1.04
CA ALA A 119 -12.28 4.62 1.96
C ALA A 119 -13.30 4.52 3.11
N ARG A 120 -14.48 3.94 2.87
CA ARG A 120 -15.55 3.76 3.87
C ARG A 120 -15.26 2.66 4.90
N THR A 121 -14.38 1.73 4.59
CA THR A 121 -14.05 0.59 5.46
C THR A 121 -12.64 0.66 6.06
N HIS A 122 -11.83 1.65 5.65
CA HIS A 122 -10.46 1.83 6.09
C HIS A 122 -10.27 3.16 6.80
N PHE A 123 -9.06 3.40 7.27
CA PHE A 123 -8.69 4.65 7.95
C PHE A 123 -9.52 4.97 9.20
N GLY A 124 -9.95 3.93 9.93
CA GLY A 124 -10.81 4.09 11.10
C GLY A 124 -12.29 4.30 10.81
N ASN A 125 -12.71 4.25 9.56
CA ASN A 125 -14.12 4.22 9.18
C ASN A 125 -14.67 2.78 9.28
N GLN A 126 -15.96 2.66 9.62
CA GLN A 126 -16.65 1.38 9.81
C GLN A 126 -18.03 1.41 9.13
N TYR A 127 -18.03 1.62 7.83
CA TYR A 127 -19.24 1.65 6.99
C TYR A 127 -19.19 0.51 5.96
N PRO A 128 -19.50 -0.74 6.39
CA PRO A 128 -19.22 -1.96 5.62
C PRO A 128 -20.19 -2.23 4.47
N GLU A 129 -21.25 -1.43 4.31
CA GLU A 129 -22.23 -1.67 3.27
C GLU A 129 -21.57 -1.63 1.89
N ALA A 130 -21.77 -2.70 1.13
CA ALA A 130 -21.27 -2.79 -0.24
C ALA A 130 -21.94 -1.74 -1.14
N ILE A 131 -21.15 -1.16 -2.03
CA ILE A 131 -21.63 -0.21 -3.02
C ILE A 131 -21.74 -0.94 -4.35
N PRO A 132 -22.96 -1.20 -4.86
CA PRO A 132 -23.13 -1.73 -6.21
C PRO A 132 -22.68 -0.71 -7.27
N ALA A 133 -22.05 -1.16 -8.36
CA ALA A 133 -21.69 -0.31 -9.49
C ALA A 133 -22.92 0.42 -10.08
N GLU A 134 -24.09 -0.20 -10.03
CA GLU A 134 -25.35 0.40 -10.45
C GLU A 134 -25.72 1.66 -9.66
N SER A 135 -25.32 1.76 -8.38
CA SER A 135 -25.52 2.98 -7.60
C SER A 135 -24.64 4.12 -8.12
N VAL A 136 -23.44 3.83 -8.59
CA VAL A 136 -22.55 4.81 -9.24
C VAL A 136 -23.17 5.29 -10.54
N LYS A 137 -23.64 4.35 -11.38
CA LYS A 137 -24.25 4.61 -12.67
C LYS A 137 -25.46 5.57 -12.57
N LYS A 138 -26.29 5.38 -11.53
CA LYS A 138 -27.46 6.27 -11.29
C LYS A 138 -27.08 7.71 -10.93
N LEU A 139 -25.88 7.92 -10.41
CA LEU A 139 -25.39 9.24 -9.99
C LEU A 139 -24.55 9.93 -11.06
N ARG A 140 -24.26 9.25 -12.17
CA ARG A 140 -23.56 9.89 -13.30
C ARG A 140 -24.40 11.00 -13.92
N PRO A 141 -23.76 12.15 -14.24
CA PRO A 141 -24.43 13.22 -14.98
C PRO A 141 -24.75 12.81 -16.41
#